data_b66c256fe9aca60d4c669adc7895868d
#
_entry.id   b66c256fe9aca60d4c669adc7895868d
#
_cell.length_a   1.000
_cell.length_b   1.000
_cell.length_c   1.000
_cell.angle_alpha   90.00
_cell.angle_beta   90.00
_cell.angle_gamma   90.00
#
_symmetry.space_group_name_H-M   'P 1'
#
loop_
_entity.id
_entity.type
_entity.pdbx_description
1 polymer ?
#
loop_
_entity_poly.entity_id
_entity_poly.type
_entity_poly.pdbx_seq_one_letter_code
_entity_poly.pdbx_strand_id
1 'polypeptide(L)'
;MSREQTLKLYLADLKKDYDYILIDCMPSLGMLTINALAAADSVIVPVQAHYLPLKGMTQLMKTIGKVQRQLNPNLKIDGVLLTLADMRTKLAKTTEDSLRENYGKHIRIFKTVIPVAITAAESSAAGQSIYEYDKNGTVAKAYAE
;
A
#
# COMPACT_ATOMS: atom_id res chain seq x y z
N MET A 1 -22.45 8.73 -17.04
CA MET A 1 -21.11 8.19 -16.73
C MET A 1 -20.93 8.22 -15.22
N SER A 2 -20.59 7.11 -14.61
CA SER A 2 -20.42 7.03 -13.14
C SER A 2 -19.15 7.75 -12.73
N ARG A 3 -19.24 8.62 -11.71
CA ARG A 3 -18.08 9.39 -11.19
C ARG A 3 -16.96 8.48 -10.68
N GLU A 4 -17.30 7.29 -10.24
CA GLU A 4 -16.40 6.29 -9.65
C GLU A 4 -15.54 5.58 -10.69
N GLN A 5 -15.86 5.69 -11.97
CA GLN A 5 -15.16 4.99 -13.07
C GLN A 5 -14.38 5.94 -13.99
N THR A 6 -14.34 7.22 -13.67
CA THR A 6 -13.68 8.24 -14.52
C THR A 6 -12.20 7.91 -14.73
N LEU A 7 -11.47 7.58 -13.67
CA LEU A 7 -10.06 7.23 -13.76
C LEU A 7 -9.84 5.94 -14.58
N LYS A 8 -10.68 4.93 -14.40
CA LYS A 8 -10.62 3.67 -15.16
C LYS A 8 -10.73 3.90 -16.67
N LEU A 9 -11.64 4.75 -17.07
CA LEU A 9 -11.84 5.10 -18.48
C LEU A 9 -10.64 5.88 -19.03
N TYR A 10 -10.12 6.84 -18.27
CA TYR A 10 -8.93 7.60 -18.66
C TYR A 10 -7.70 6.73 -18.82
N LEU A 11 -7.49 5.75 -17.92
CA LEU A 11 -6.33 4.86 -17.97
C LEU A 11 -6.44 3.76 -19.04
N ALA A 12 -7.63 3.51 -19.60
CA ALA A 12 -7.83 2.40 -20.54
C ALA A 12 -6.93 2.49 -21.79
N ASP A 13 -6.67 3.69 -22.28
CA ASP A 13 -5.79 3.90 -23.44
C ASP A 13 -4.32 3.86 -23.02
N LEU A 14 -3.97 4.38 -21.84
CA LEU A 14 -2.60 4.40 -21.32
C LEU A 14 -2.06 3.00 -20.99
N LYS A 15 -2.93 2.05 -20.63
CA LYS A 15 -2.52 0.67 -20.35
C LYS A 15 -1.82 -0.05 -21.51
N LYS A 16 -1.91 0.48 -22.73
CA LYS A 16 -1.23 -0.08 -23.90
C LYS A 16 0.24 0.35 -24.00
N ASP A 17 0.57 1.48 -23.35
CA ASP A 17 1.87 2.13 -23.49
C ASP A 17 2.79 1.88 -22.28
N TYR A 18 2.25 1.32 -21.18
CA TYR A 18 2.98 1.14 -19.93
C TYR A 18 2.82 -0.27 -19.37
N ASP A 19 3.93 -0.87 -18.90
CA ASP A 19 3.91 -2.15 -18.19
C ASP A 19 3.28 -2.05 -16.81
N TYR A 20 3.49 -0.90 -16.14
CA TYR A 20 2.96 -0.61 -14.81
C TYR A 20 2.42 0.81 -14.72
N ILE A 21 1.28 0.96 -14.05
CA ILE A 21 0.69 2.25 -13.67
C ILE A 21 0.52 2.24 -12.14
N LEU A 22 1.26 3.11 -11.45
CA LEU A 22 1.17 3.25 -10.00
C LEU A 22 0.24 4.40 -9.65
N ILE A 23 -0.72 4.15 -8.77
CA ILE A 23 -1.68 5.14 -8.30
C ILE A 23 -1.43 5.37 -6.82
N ASP A 24 -0.75 6.47 -6.49
CA ASP A 24 -0.57 6.88 -5.09
C ASP A 24 -1.85 7.51 -4.56
N CYS A 25 -2.33 7.01 -3.43
CA CYS A 25 -3.61 7.40 -2.85
C CYS A 25 -3.45 8.08 -1.50
N MET A 26 -4.18 9.16 -1.29
CA MET A 26 -4.29 9.78 0.04
C MET A 26 -4.90 8.80 1.05
N PRO A 27 -4.57 8.92 2.36
CA PRO A 27 -5.13 8.10 3.43
C PRO A 27 -6.59 8.51 3.75
N SER A 28 -7.44 8.53 2.74
CA SER A 28 -8.86 8.84 2.85
C SER A 28 -9.69 7.84 2.05
N LEU A 29 -10.93 7.61 2.45
CA LEU A 29 -11.86 6.72 1.75
C LEU A 29 -12.85 7.52 0.88
N GLY A 30 -12.40 8.65 0.35
CA GLY A 30 -13.18 9.52 -0.52
C GLY A 30 -13.29 9.03 -1.96
N MET A 31 -13.89 9.87 -2.80
CA MET A 31 -14.16 9.57 -4.20
C MET A 31 -12.89 9.26 -5.01
N LEU A 32 -11.76 9.91 -4.71
CA LEU A 32 -10.48 9.66 -5.38
C LEU A 32 -9.98 8.23 -5.12
N THR A 33 -10.03 7.79 -3.87
CA THR A 33 -9.63 6.41 -3.50
C THR A 33 -10.58 5.38 -4.14
N ILE A 34 -11.88 5.66 -4.21
CA ILE A 34 -12.84 4.78 -4.89
C ILE A 34 -12.51 4.68 -6.38
N ASN A 35 -12.20 5.80 -7.04
CA ASN A 35 -11.76 5.82 -8.44
C ASN A 35 -10.48 5.02 -8.67
N ALA A 36 -9.49 5.16 -7.78
CA ALA A 36 -8.24 4.40 -7.84
C ALA A 36 -8.51 2.90 -7.73
N LEU A 37 -9.28 2.46 -6.73
CA LEU A 37 -9.65 1.06 -6.53
C LEU A 37 -10.50 0.50 -7.69
N ALA A 38 -11.37 1.33 -8.28
CA ALA A 38 -12.17 0.93 -9.44
C ALA A 38 -11.33 0.73 -10.71
N ALA A 39 -10.22 1.45 -10.84
CA ALA A 39 -9.32 1.40 -11.99
C ALA A 39 -8.17 0.39 -11.84
N ALA A 40 -7.77 0.07 -10.61
CA ALA A 40 -6.62 -0.76 -10.32
C ALA A 40 -6.88 -2.26 -10.58
N ASP A 41 -5.83 -2.98 -10.91
CA ASP A 41 -5.84 -4.45 -11.02
C ASP A 41 -5.57 -5.09 -9.65
N SER A 42 -4.73 -4.43 -8.84
CA SER A 42 -4.44 -4.85 -7.46
C SER A 42 -4.13 -3.67 -6.55
N VAL A 43 -4.13 -3.92 -5.24
CA VAL A 43 -3.82 -2.94 -4.21
C VAL A 43 -2.84 -3.51 -3.20
N ILE A 44 -1.80 -2.73 -2.86
CA ILE A 44 -0.92 -2.95 -1.72
C ILE A 44 -1.33 -1.95 -0.64
N VAL A 45 -1.45 -2.40 0.60
CA VAL A 45 -1.83 -1.57 1.74
C VAL A 45 -0.62 -1.34 2.65
N PRO A 46 0.05 -0.17 2.57
CA PRO A 46 1.12 0.15 3.50
C PRO A 46 0.55 0.52 4.87
N VAL A 47 1.16 -0.01 5.93
CA VAL A 47 0.77 0.22 7.32
C VAL A 47 2.00 0.61 8.13
N GLN A 48 1.92 1.74 8.83
CA GLN A 48 3.02 2.19 9.71
C GLN A 48 3.04 1.39 11.02
N ALA A 49 4.22 0.97 11.45
CA ALA A 49 4.40 0.17 12.67
C ALA A 49 4.20 0.94 13.98
N HIS A 50 4.09 2.28 13.93
CA HIS A 50 3.94 3.14 15.12
C HIS A 50 2.51 3.31 15.60
N TYR A 51 1.54 2.93 14.78
CA TYR A 51 0.13 3.14 15.05
C TYR A 51 -0.68 1.89 14.72
N LEU A 52 -1.44 1.40 15.66
CA LEU A 52 -2.34 0.25 15.47
C LEU A 52 -3.63 0.73 14.76
N PRO A 53 -3.69 0.65 13.43
CA PRO A 53 -4.81 1.20 12.68
C PRO A 53 -5.93 0.18 12.47
N LEU A 54 -6.17 -0.73 13.44
CA LEU A 54 -7.17 -1.80 13.29
C LEU A 54 -8.53 -1.27 12.84
N LYS A 55 -8.93 -0.10 13.36
CA LYS A 55 -10.18 0.55 12.96
C LYS A 55 -10.13 1.07 11.51
N GLY A 56 -9.01 1.68 11.13
CA GLY A 56 -8.78 2.15 9.75
C GLY A 56 -8.68 0.99 8.76
N MET A 57 -7.97 -0.07 9.11
CA MET A 57 -7.89 -1.29 8.30
C MET A 57 -9.26 -1.93 8.07
N THR A 58 -10.05 -2.08 9.13
CA THR A 58 -11.41 -2.62 9.01
C THR A 58 -12.28 -1.79 8.06
N GLN A 59 -12.18 -0.47 8.15
CA GLN A 59 -12.92 0.45 7.26
C GLN A 59 -12.44 0.34 5.82
N LEU A 60 -11.13 0.28 5.59
CA LEU A 60 -10.52 0.10 4.27
C LEU A 60 -10.96 -1.23 3.64
N MET A 61 -10.88 -2.33 4.39
CA MET A 61 -11.31 -3.66 3.90
C MET A 61 -12.79 -3.68 3.53
N LYS A 62 -13.66 -3.04 4.31
CA LYS A 62 -15.07 -2.86 3.96
C LYS A 62 -15.25 -2.07 2.67
N THR A 63 -14.46 -1.02 2.47
CA THR A 63 -14.53 -0.19 1.26
C THR A 63 -14.03 -0.97 0.04
N ILE A 64 -12.90 -1.67 0.13
CA ILE A 64 -12.39 -2.54 -0.94
C ILE A 64 -13.46 -3.59 -1.30
N GLY A 65 -14.05 -4.26 -0.32
CA GLY A 65 -15.09 -5.25 -0.55
C GLY A 65 -16.36 -4.68 -1.22
N LYS A 66 -16.71 -3.42 -0.96
CA LYS A 66 -17.80 -2.74 -1.70
C LYS A 66 -17.40 -2.47 -3.15
N VAL A 67 -16.18 -1.97 -3.38
CA VAL A 67 -15.67 -1.72 -4.74
C VAL A 67 -15.61 -3.01 -5.54
N GLN A 68 -15.12 -4.10 -4.95
CA GLN A 68 -15.10 -5.41 -5.61
C GLN A 68 -16.49 -5.88 -6.02
N ARG A 69 -17.49 -5.70 -5.18
CA ARG A 69 -18.86 -6.14 -5.50
C ARG A 69 -19.58 -5.26 -6.52
N GLN A 70 -19.29 -3.96 -6.56
CA GLN A 70 -20.11 -2.99 -7.31
C GLN A 70 -19.41 -2.39 -8.52
N LEU A 71 -18.08 -2.26 -8.50
CA LEU A 71 -17.33 -1.47 -9.48
C LEU A 71 -16.21 -2.25 -10.17
N ASN A 72 -15.48 -3.11 -9.42
CA ASN A 72 -14.31 -3.81 -9.93
C ASN A 72 -14.18 -5.22 -9.33
N PRO A 73 -14.90 -6.22 -9.85
CA PRO A 73 -14.88 -7.58 -9.33
C PRO A 73 -13.50 -8.26 -9.40
N ASN A 74 -12.63 -7.78 -10.28
CA ASN A 74 -11.30 -8.36 -10.50
C ASN A 74 -10.22 -7.76 -9.61
N LEU A 75 -10.53 -6.73 -8.81
CA LEU A 75 -9.57 -6.09 -7.90
C LEU A 75 -9.03 -7.12 -6.90
N LYS A 76 -7.70 -7.24 -6.83
CA LYS A 76 -7.01 -8.11 -5.89
C LYS A 76 -6.37 -7.31 -4.78
N ILE A 77 -6.19 -7.92 -3.61
CA ILE A 77 -5.35 -7.39 -2.54
C ILE A 77 -4.06 -8.20 -2.56
N ASP A 78 -2.95 -7.59 -3.01
CA ASP A 78 -1.64 -8.24 -3.06
C ASP A 78 -1.09 -8.50 -1.66
N GLY A 79 -1.38 -7.58 -0.74
CA GLY A 79 -1.05 -7.75 0.67
C GLY A 79 -0.95 -6.45 1.45
N VAL A 80 -0.65 -6.63 2.72
CA VAL A 80 -0.35 -5.54 3.67
C VAL A 80 1.16 -5.51 3.89
N LEU A 81 1.77 -4.33 3.70
CA LEU A 81 3.18 -4.08 3.89
C LEU A 81 3.42 -3.22 5.12
N LEU A 82 4.13 -3.77 6.11
CA LEU A 82 4.50 -3.00 7.29
C LEU A 82 5.67 -2.07 6.95
N THR A 83 5.51 -0.77 7.23
CA THR A 83 6.48 0.26 6.87
C THR A 83 6.88 1.11 8.07
N LEU A 84 7.96 1.88 7.93
CA LEU A 84 8.50 2.77 8.95
C LEU A 84 8.64 2.05 10.31
N ALA A 85 9.12 0.82 10.27
CA ALA A 85 9.19 -0.03 11.45
C ALA A 85 10.57 0.02 12.12
N ASP A 86 10.60 0.34 13.41
CA ASP A 86 11.75 0.03 14.25
C ASP A 86 11.45 -1.25 15.03
N MET A 87 11.89 -2.39 14.47
CA MET A 87 11.63 -3.71 15.03
C MET A 87 12.33 -3.99 16.36
N ARG A 88 13.16 -3.07 16.86
CA ARG A 88 13.71 -3.11 18.23
C ARG A 88 12.65 -2.75 19.26
N THR A 89 11.60 -2.03 18.86
CA THR A 89 10.54 -1.56 19.75
C THR A 89 9.46 -2.62 19.98
N LYS A 90 8.93 -2.66 21.22
CA LYS A 90 7.76 -3.50 21.55
C LYS A 90 6.54 -3.12 20.70
N LEU A 91 6.36 -1.83 20.44
CA LEU A 91 5.21 -1.32 19.68
C LEU A 91 5.19 -1.89 18.26
N ALA A 92 6.32 -1.86 17.54
CA ALA A 92 6.40 -2.39 16.18
C ALA A 92 6.11 -3.91 16.15
N LYS A 93 6.68 -4.67 17.09
CA LYS A 93 6.41 -6.11 17.23
C LYS A 93 4.93 -6.39 17.52
N THR A 94 4.35 -5.69 18.50
CA THR A 94 2.92 -5.85 18.82
C THR A 94 2.01 -5.47 17.65
N THR A 95 2.39 -4.45 16.86
CA THR A 95 1.64 -4.08 15.66
C THR A 95 1.71 -5.18 14.60
N GLU A 96 2.89 -5.74 14.35
CA GLU A 96 3.07 -6.86 13.43
C GLU A 96 2.26 -8.08 13.85
N ASP A 97 2.38 -8.49 15.11
CA ASP A 97 1.65 -9.64 15.67
C ASP A 97 0.14 -9.46 15.53
N SER A 98 -0.37 -8.27 15.90
CA SER A 98 -1.78 -7.94 15.78
C SER A 98 -2.28 -7.95 14.33
N LEU A 99 -1.48 -7.48 13.37
CA LEU A 99 -1.83 -7.56 11.95
C LEU A 99 -1.92 -9.01 11.49
N ARG A 100 -0.93 -9.84 11.84
CA ARG A 100 -0.90 -11.26 11.46
C ARG A 100 -2.05 -12.04 12.09
N GLU A 101 -2.35 -11.82 13.36
CA GLU A 101 -3.45 -12.48 14.07
C GLU A 101 -4.82 -12.10 13.52
N ASN A 102 -5.07 -10.80 13.29
CA ASN A 102 -6.39 -10.31 12.91
C ASN A 102 -6.68 -10.45 11.41
N TYR A 103 -5.67 -10.35 10.56
CA TYR A 103 -5.84 -10.30 9.10
C TYR A 103 -5.10 -11.40 8.34
N GLY A 104 -4.06 -12.01 8.89
CA GLY A 104 -3.19 -12.95 8.18
C GLY A 104 -3.88 -14.22 7.68
N LYS A 105 -5.05 -14.57 8.23
CA LYS A 105 -5.87 -15.70 7.75
C LYS A 105 -6.63 -15.39 6.45
N HIS A 106 -6.84 -14.11 6.15
CA HIS A 106 -7.69 -13.66 5.05
C HIS A 106 -6.95 -12.83 4.01
N ILE A 107 -5.84 -12.18 4.41
CA ILE A 107 -5.06 -11.28 3.58
C ILE A 107 -3.58 -11.61 3.79
N ARG A 108 -2.81 -11.61 2.70
CA ARG A 108 -1.36 -11.74 2.77
C ARG A 108 -0.78 -10.58 3.57
N ILE A 109 0.02 -10.86 4.59
CA ILE A 109 0.90 -9.89 5.23
C ILE A 109 2.30 -10.20 4.73
N PHE A 110 2.96 -9.24 4.08
CA PHE A 110 4.32 -9.43 3.58
C PHE A 110 5.24 -9.82 4.75
N LYS A 111 6.22 -10.68 4.47
CA LYS A 111 7.22 -11.09 5.47
C LYS A 111 8.22 -9.97 5.69
N THR A 112 8.62 -9.32 4.61
CA THR A 112 9.52 -8.19 4.62
C THR A 112 8.85 -6.98 5.25
N VAL A 113 9.60 -6.29 6.08
CA VAL A 113 9.20 -5.07 6.79
C VAL A 113 10.11 -3.95 6.35
N ILE A 114 9.56 -2.81 5.93
CA ILE A 114 10.36 -1.66 5.53
C ILE A 114 10.78 -0.88 6.79
N PRO A 115 12.08 -0.86 7.11
CA PRO A 115 12.55 -0.20 8.32
C PRO A 115 12.49 1.33 8.20
N VAL A 116 12.40 2.00 9.35
CA VAL A 116 12.66 3.44 9.42
C VAL A 116 14.16 3.69 9.24
N ALA A 117 14.51 4.62 8.33
CA ALA A 117 15.89 5.06 8.17
C ALA A 117 15.94 6.51 7.69
N ILE A 118 16.95 7.23 8.16
CA ILE A 118 17.19 8.64 7.79
C ILE A 118 17.47 8.74 6.29
N THR A 119 18.25 7.80 5.74
CA THR A 119 18.59 7.75 4.31
C THR A 119 17.37 7.68 3.39
N ALA A 120 16.27 7.07 3.83
CA ALA A 120 15.02 7.04 3.07
C ALA A 120 14.36 8.43 2.99
N ALA A 121 14.42 9.21 4.07
CA ALA A 121 13.92 10.59 4.07
C ALA A 121 14.83 11.50 3.24
N GLU A 122 16.14 11.35 3.36
CA GLU A 122 17.14 12.11 2.60
C GLU A 122 17.04 11.83 1.10
N SER A 123 16.86 10.59 0.67
CA SER A 123 16.69 10.23 -0.74
C SER A 123 15.46 10.92 -1.35
N SER A 124 14.36 10.95 -0.59
CA SER A 124 13.14 11.66 -1.00
C SER A 124 13.35 13.15 -1.11
N ALA A 125 14.05 13.76 -0.15
CA ALA A 125 14.39 15.19 -0.19
C ALA A 125 15.32 15.54 -1.35
N ALA A 126 16.22 14.63 -1.72
CA ALA A 126 17.13 14.77 -2.86
C ALA A 126 16.46 14.48 -4.22
N GLY A 127 15.21 14.00 -4.23
CA GLY A 127 14.53 13.59 -5.45
C GLY A 127 15.15 12.36 -6.12
N GLN A 128 15.84 11.53 -5.36
CA GLN A 128 16.54 10.34 -5.84
C GLN A 128 15.86 9.06 -5.35
N SER A 129 15.95 8.01 -6.14
CA SER A 129 15.56 6.67 -5.71
C SER A 129 16.46 6.21 -4.55
N ILE A 130 15.90 5.47 -3.59
CA ILE A 130 16.69 4.84 -2.53
C ILE A 130 17.79 3.92 -3.10
N TYR A 131 17.55 3.33 -4.28
CA TYR A 131 18.53 2.48 -4.97
C TYR A 131 19.71 3.26 -5.57
N GLU A 132 19.54 4.56 -5.82
CA GLU A 132 20.61 5.46 -6.28
C GLU A 132 21.31 6.10 -5.09
N TYR A 133 20.52 6.50 -4.08
CA TYR A 133 21.02 7.23 -2.91
C TYR A 133 21.80 6.34 -1.95
N ASP A 134 21.25 5.16 -1.62
CA ASP A 134 21.85 4.19 -0.66
C ASP A 134 21.55 2.75 -1.10
N LYS A 135 22.14 2.33 -2.21
CA LYS A 135 21.91 1.01 -2.84
C LYS A 135 22.12 -0.17 -1.88
N ASN A 136 23.08 -0.06 -0.97
CA ASN A 136 23.46 -1.14 -0.05
C ASN A 136 22.78 -1.00 1.32
N GLY A 137 22.00 0.03 1.52
CA GLY A 137 21.28 0.32 2.75
C GLY A 137 20.18 -0.69 3.07
N THR A 138 19.79 -0.69 4.34
CA THR A 138 18.75 -1.62 4.83
C THR A 138 17.41 -1.41 4.15
N VAL A 139 17.05 -0.15 3.85
CA VAL A 139 15.77 0.18 3.18
C VAL A 139 15.77 -0.28 1.73
N ALA A 140 16.85 -0.02 0.98
CA ALA A 140 16.97 -0.49 -0.41
C ALA A 140 16.87 -2.01 -0.50
N LYS A 141 17.54 -2.73 0.39
CA LYS A 141 17.46 -4.20 0.47
C LYS A 141 16.04 -4.68 0.80
N ALA A 142 15.39 -4.04 1.77
CA ALA A 142 14.03 -4.42 2.16
C ALA A 142 13.01 -4.20 1.02
N TYR A 143 13.18 -3.17 0.21
CA TYR A 143 12.32 -2.96 -0.97
C TYR A 143 12.62 -3.92 -2.12
N ALA A 144 13.82 -4.50 -2.17
CA ALA A 144 14.21 -5.46 -3.20
C ALA A 144 13.73 -6.90 -2.93
N GLU A 145 13.34 -7.22 -1.67
CA GLU A 145 12.78 -8.51 -1.25
C GLU A 145 11.29 -8.64 -1.57
#